data_670ed976936b8947ff51982868b4c7ae
#
_entry.id   670ed976936b8947ff51982868b4c7ae
#
_cell.length_a   1.000
_cell.length_b   1.000
_cell.length_c   1.000
_cell.angle_alpha   90.00
_cell.angle_beta   90.00
_cell.angle_gamma   90.00
#
_symmetry.space_group_name_H-M   'P 1'
#
loop_
_entity.id
_entity.type
_entity.pdbx_description
1 polymer ?
#
loop_
_entity_poly.entity_id
_entity_poly.type
_entity_poly.pdbx_seq_one_letter_code
_entity_poly.pdbx_strand_id
1 'polypeptide(L)'
;MKKLIFSLAIIMAFPFANAQNADRRARLEKHLYFLASDSLHGRDAGSEDGVKARAYILEQWNDMGLEPFLSEGFEMPFTKNGLNMANLVGIIPGNDPQLKDDYILLGAHFDHIGYKNGEICNGADDNASGSTALIEIARMLKENQSQLKRSVIIAAFDGEEKGLWGSQELADRMFHDGTIRNIKCMMSIDMVGWYAKNGKLELLGAGTMKNGKKILEENAGGLKLNIENFETAVMTATDTRSFAKKYEVPTLHVFTGLKSPYHKPADDADLIDYEGLDSITCFITRITTQMATDPAFGPSGKIAQIHSGRIKPFEMAVSGGFTSSSILYPDAKLTSTGRFGWSAGITAQYNAKKVWGYRIGAFYETSNSYFLDQTNPFGSALKYNQTAIEVPATLIMQNNDPSIRIYMGLGANARYVLNSSLENLNYKTTDLQWGLHFMFGMKFGHVFFEDYLFSNFNDLFDTPAGDPKARLSVTTFKIGWTF
;
A
#
# COMPACT_ATOMS: atom_id res chain seq x y z
N MET A 1 12.19 -42.78 -41.31
CA MET A 1 11.16 -41.80 -41.69
C MET A 1 10.57 -40.99 -40.50
N LYS A 2 10.18 -41.58 -39.35
CA LYS A 2 9.61 -40.79 -38.23
C LYS A 2 10.57 -39.72 -37.63
N LYS A 3 11.88 -39.94 -37.57
CA LYS A 3 12.85 -38.94 -37.05
C LYS A 3 13.09 -37.77 -38.02
N LEU A 4 12.96 -37.96 -39.36
CA LEU A 4 13.12 -36.92 -40.34
C LEU A 4 11.92 -35.95 -40.40
N ILE A 5 10.69 -36.49 -40.13
CA ILE A 5 9.47 -35.66 -40.08
C ILE A 5 9.46 -34.76 -38.85
N PHE A 6 9.99 -35.22 -37.70
CA PHE A 6 10.09 -34.41 -36.49
C PHE A 6 11.11 -33.27 -36.61
N SER A 7 12.24 -33.51 -37.29
CA SER A 7 13.26 -32.48 -37.56
C SER A 7 12.77 -31.41 -38.57
N LEU A 8 11.97 -31.80 -39.57
CA LEU A 8 11.42 -30.86 -40.55
C LEU A 8 10.32 -29.99 -39.91
N ALA A 9 9.50 -30.52 -38.99
CA ALA A 9 8.48 -29.75 -38.27
C ALA A 9 9.10 -28.69 -37.33
N ILE A 10 10.22 -29.00 -36.68
CA ILE A 10 10.97 -28.04 -35.84
C ILE A 10 11.59 -26.93 -36.70
N ILE A 11 12.16 -27.25 -37.85
CA ILE A 11 12.80 -26.26 -38.74
C ILE A 11 11.77 -25.32 -39.38
N MET A 12 10.52 -25.75 -39.62
CA MET A 12 9.47 -24.88 -40.14
C MET A 12 8.77 -24.07 -39.08
N ALA A 13 8.78 -24.48 -37.79
CA ALA A 13 8.14 -23.74 -36.70
C ALA A 13 8.95 -22.47 -36.30
N PHE A 14 10.28 -22.50 -36.44
CA PHE A 14 11.16 -21.36 -36.08
C PHE A 14 10.92 -20.08 -36.90
N PRO A 15 10.81 -20.12 -38.26
CA PRO A 15 10.54 -18.91 -39.04
C PRO A 15 9.14 -18.34 -38.80
N PHE A 16 8.13 -19.17 -38.56
CA PHE A 16 6.76 -18.71 -38.25
C PHE A 16 6.68 -17.99 -36.88
N ALA A 17 7.32 -18.50 -35.86
CA ALA A 17 7.36 -17.85 -34.56
C ALA A 17 8.09 -16.49 -34.63
N ASN A 18 9.20 -16.39 -35.37
CA ASN A 18 9.91 -15.14 -35.56
C ASN A 18 9.12 -14.11 -36.37
N ALA A 19 8.35 -14.54 -37.40
CA ALA A 19 7.47 -13.66 -38.15
C ALA A 19 6.33 -13.09 -37.27
N GLN A 20 5.67 -13.92 -36.50
CA GLN A 20 4.60 -13.47 -35.54
C GLN A 20 5.13 -12.46 -34.52
N ASN A 21 6.36 -12.68 -34.02
CA ASN A 21 6.97 -11.75 -33.05
C ASN A 21 7.30 -10.41 -33.70
N ALA A 22 7.81 -10.42 -34.97
CA ALA A 22 8.09 -9.21 -35.70
C ALA A 22 6.82 -8.40 -36.02
N ASP A 23 5.75 -9.07 -36.44
CA ASP A 23 4.46 -8.44 -36.72
C ASP A 23 3.85 -7.82 -35.46
N ARG A 24 3.94 -8.50 -34.29
CA ARG A 24 3.45 -7.98 -33.03
C ARG A 24 4.22 -6.75 -32.58
N ARG A 25 5.56 -6.76 -32.67
CA ARG A 25 6.38 -5.58 -32.36
C ARG A 25 6.03 -4.39 -33.26
N ALA A 26 5.85 -4.62 -34.53
CA ALA A 26 5.44 -3.57 -35.46
C ALA A 26 4.07 -2.96 -35.09
N ARG A 27 3.14 -3.77 -34.64
CA ARG A 27 1.85 -3.25 -34.11
C ARG A 27 2.02 -2.48 -32.82
N LEU A 28 2.78 -2.99 -31.84
CA LEU A 28 3.09 -2.27 -30.60
C LEU A 28 3.73 -0.91 -30.91
N GLU A 29 4.70 -0.86 -31.80
CA GLU A 29 5.34 0.36 -32.21
C GLU A 29 4.34 1.33 -32.87
N LYS A 30 3.52 0.86 -33.83
CA LYS A 30 2.47 1.65 -34.46
C LYS A 30 1.47 2.25 -33.45
N HIS A 31 0.96 1.45 -32.49
CA HIS A 31 0.01 1.92 -31.51
C HIS A 31 0.63 2.96 -30.57
N LEU A 32 1.85 2.71 -30.13
CA LEU A 32 2.55 3.60 -29.21
C LEU A 32 2.90 4.94 -29.86
N TYR A 33 3.46 4.93 -31.08
CA TYR A 33 3.75 6.17 -31.82
C TYR A 33 2.48 7.00 -32.09
N PHE A 34 1.32 6.38 -32.27
CA PHE A 34 0.08 7.12 -32.40
C PHE A 34 -0.33 7.74 -31.06
N LEU A 35 -0.42 6.91 -29.98
CA LEU A 35 -0.89 7.36 -28.68
C LEU A 35 0.04 8.39 -28.01
N ALA A 36 1.34 8.31 -28.27
CA ALA A 36 2.35 9.25 -27.76
C ALA A 36 2.77 10.30 -28.82
N SER A 37 1.92 10.58 -29.81
CA SER A 37 2.25 11.58 -30.82
C SER A 37 1.92 13.01 -30.37
N ASP A 38 2.69 13.98 -30.85
CA ASP A 38 2.42 15.41 -30.65
C ASP A 38 1.01 15.82 -31.14
N SER A 39 0.43 15.08 -32.10
CA SER A 39 -0.92 15.36 -32.61
C SER A 39 -2.05 15.13 -31.58
N LEU A 40 -1.76 14.42 -30.50
CA LEU A 40 -2.67 14.19 -29.37
C LEU A 40 -2.36 15.14 -28.18
N HIS A 41 -1.39 16.05 -28.30
CA HIS A 41 -1.03 17.08 -27.31
C HIS A 41 -1.02 16.54 -25.86
N GLY A 42 -0.52 15.30 -25.68
CA GLY A 42 -0.50 14.61 -24.39
C GLY A 42 -1.87 14.16 -23.87
N ARG A 43 -2.89 14.04 -24.73
CA ARG A 43 -4.20 13.37 -24.50
C ARG A 43 -4.81 13.57 -23.11
N ASP A 44 -4.80 14.82 -22.62
CA ASP A 44 -5.33 15.16 -21.29
C ASP A 44 -6.79 14.71 -21.12
N ALA A 45 -7.15 14.23 -19.95
CA ALA A 45 -8.48 13.72 -19.63
C ALA A 45 -9.56 14.78 -19.86
N GLY A 46 -10.63 14.40 -20.58
CA GLY A 46 -11.74 15.31 -20.94
C GLY A 46 -11.40 16.29 -22.06
N SER A 47 -10.23 16.25 -22.68
CA SER A 47 -9.86 17.05 -23.85
C SER A 47 -10.34 16.40 -25.15
N GLU A 48 -10.38 17.19 -26.25
CA GLU A 48 -10.64 16.66 -27.60
C GLU A 48 -9.61 15.61 -28.03
N ASP A 49 -8.36 15.76 -27.59
CA ASP A 49 -7.27 14.84 -27.93
C ASP A 49 -7.36 13.55 -27.11
N GLY A 50 -7.83 13.61 -25.86
CA GLY A 50 -8.23 12.42 -25.10
C GLY A 50 -9.38 11.65 -25.77
N VAL A 51 -10.36 12.36 -26.37
CA VAL A 51 -11.42 11.73 -27.18
C VAL A 51 -10.86 11.04 -28.41
N LYS A 52 -9.86 11.63 -29.10
CA LYS A 52 -9.19 11.00 -30.26
C LYS A 52 -8.44 9.74 -29.86
N ALA A 53 -7.70 9.78 -28.73
CA ALA A 53 -7.02 8.61 -28.20
C ALA A 53 -8.00 7.46 -27.88
N ARG A 54 -9.12 7.78 -27.22
CA ARG A 54 -10.20 6.83 -26.95
C ARG A 54 -10.79 6.23 -28.22
N ALA A 55 -11.09 7.07 -29.21
CA ALA A 55 -11.63 6.63 -30.49
C ALA A 55 -10.66 5.66 -31.22
N TYR A 56 -9.38 5.91 -31.18
CA TYR A 56 -8.37 5.04 -31.73
C TYR A 56 -8.34 3.65 -31.06
N ILE A 57 -8.40 3.61 -29.74
CA ILE A 57 -8.45 2.34 -29.00
C ILE A 57 -9.72 1.57 -29.34
N LEU A 58 -10.85 2.26 -29.39
CA LEU A 58 -12.13 1.66 -29.78
C LEU A 58 -12.12 1.07 -31.18
N GLU A 59 -11.48 1.75 -32.15
CA GLU A 59 -11.28 1.24 -33.50
C GLU A 59 -10.51 -0.08 -33.49
N GLN A 60 -9.37 -0.14 -32.75
CA GLN A 60 -8.58 -1.37 -32.62
C GLN A 60 -9.39 -2.52 -32.00
N TRP A 61 -10.25 -2.23 -31.01
CA TRP A 61 -11.11 -3.24 -30.39
C TRP A 61 -12.19 -3.76 -31.32
N ASN A 62 -12.80 -2.87 -32.11
CA ASN A 62 -13.76 -3.27 -33.15
C ASN A 62 -13.11 -4.14 -34.24
N ASP A 63 -11.93 -3.77 -34.70
CA ASP A 63 -11.19 -4.50 -35.74
C ASP A 63 -10.83 -5.94 -35.33
N MET A 64 -10.55 -6.17 -34.04
CA MET A 64 -10.29 -7.52 -33.52
C MET A 64 -11.57 -8.29 -33.12
N GLY A 65 -12.76 -7.68 -33.25
CA GLY A 65 -14.02 -8.28 -32.89
C GLY A 65 -14.20 -8.50 -31.39
N LEU A 66 -13.66 -7.57 -30.56
CA LEU A 66 -13.93 -7.56 -29.13
C LEU A 66 -15.42 -7.27 -28.91
N GLU A 67 -15.98 -7.79 -27.83
CA GLU A 67 -17.38 -7.54 -27.48
C GLU A 67 -17.50 -6.47 -26.40
N PRO A 68 -18.53 -5.61 -26.40
CA PRO A 68 -18.74 -4.68 -25.31
C PRO A 68 -19.13 -5.44 -24.03
N PHE A 69 -18.57 -5.02 -22.88
CA PHE A 69 -18.97 -5.58 -21.58
C PHE A 69 -20.29 -4.97 -21.08
N LEU A 70 -20.52 -3.70 -21.38
CA LEU A 70 -21.71 -2.99 -20.94
C LEU A 70 -22.84 -3.17 -21.95
N SER A 71 -24.09 -3.20 -21.49
CA SER A 71 -25.28 -3.35 -22.34
C SER A 71 -25.45 -2.21 -23.34
N GLU A 72 -24.96 -1.02 -23.01
CA GLU A 72 -25.01 0.19 -23.83
C GLU A 72 -23.86 0.35 -24.84
N GLY A 73 -22.87 -0.55 -24.83
CA GLY A 73 -21.71 -0.51 -25.72
C GLY A 73 -20.39 -0.53 -24.98
N PHE A 74 -19.31 -0.12 -25.65
CA PHE A 74 -17.99 -0.08 -25.04
C PHE A 74 -17.76 1.12 -24.13
N GLU A 75 -18.36 2.26 -24.44
CA GLU A 75 -18.12 3.50 -23.72
C GLU A 75 -18.90 3.55 -22.41
N MET A 76 -18.22 3.91 -21.34
CA MET A 76 -18.77 4.22 -20.03
C MET A 76 -18.52 5.71 -19.72
N PRO A 77 -19.44 6.61 -20.14
CA PRO A 77 -19.28 8.04 -19.91
C PRO A 77 -19.47 8.39 -18.44
N PHE A 78 -18.71 9.37 -17.97
CA PHE A 78 -18.85 9.97 -16.65
C PHE A 78 -18.40 11.43 -16.65
N THR A 79 -18.92 12.21 -15.70
CA THR A 79 -18.56 13.62 -15.54
C THR A 79 -18.04 13.86 -14.12
N LYS A 80 -16.88 14.48 -14.00
CA LYS A 80 -16.29 14.82 -12.71
C LYS A 80 -15.56 16.17 -12.80
N ASN A 81 -15.83 17.04 -11.84
CA ASN A 81 -15.26 18.40 -11.79
C ASN A 81 -15.46 19.21 -13.10
N GLY A 82 -16.58 18.98 -13.79
CA GLY A 82 -16.91 19.68 -15.05
C GLY A 82 -16.22 19.10 -16.30
N LEU A 83 -15.41 18.04 -16.18
CA LEU A 83 -14.80 17.35 -17.31
C LEU A 83 -15.67 16.15 -17.70
N ASN A 84 -15.94 16.01 -19.02
CA ASN A 84 -16.62 14.86 -19.61
C ASN A 84 -15.60 13.85 -20.09
N MET A 85 -15.63 12.67 -19.53
CA MET A 85 -14.70 11.58 -19.77
C MET A 85 -15.44 10.29 -20.08
N ALA A 86 -14.76 9.29 -20.60
CA ALA A 86 -15.35 7.95 -20.73
C ALA A 86 -14.27 6.87 -20.72
N ASN A 87 -14.48 5.83 -19.90
CA ASN A 87 -13.74 4.59 -20.03
C ASN A 87 -14.23 3.79 -21.25
N LEU A 88 -13.39 2.91 -21.77
CA LEU A 88 -13.79 1.82 -22.66
C LEU A 88 -13.77 0.51 -21.89
N VAL A 89 -14.84 -0.30 -22.01
CA VAL A 89 -14.93 -1.58 -21.31
C VAL A 89 -15.42 -2.66 -22.29
N GLY A 90 -14.52 -3.58 -22.61
CA GLY A 90 -14.78 -4.74 -23.47
C GLY A 90 -14.69 -6.05 -22.70
N ILE A 91 -15.13 -7.15 -23.33
CA ILE A 91 -15.08 -8.49 -22.77
C ILE A 91 -14.65 -9.51 -23.84
N ILE A 92 -13.88 -10.49 -23.40
CA ILE A 92 -13.63 -11.74 -24.11
C ILE A 92 -14.34 -12.84 -23.31
N PRO A 93 -15.49 -13.34 -23.77
CA PRO A 93 -16.27 -14.34 -23.04
C PRO A 93 -15.51 -15.66 -22.85
N GLY A 94 -15.58 -16.19 -21.64
CA GLY A 94 -15.13 -17.55 -21.33
C GLY A 94 -16.16 -18.60 -21.79
N ASN A 95 -15.71 -19.84 -21.92
CA ASN A 95 -16.54 -20.92 -22.45
C ASN A 95 -17.02 -21.95 -21.42
N ASP A 96 -16.57 -21.85 -20.14
CA ASP A 96 -16.98 -22.78 -19.09
C ASP A 96 -18.30 -22.30 -18.43
N PRO A 97 -19.38 -23.14 -18.44
CA PRO A 97 -20.67 -22.73 -17.88
C PRO A 97 -20.64 -22.33 -16.40
N GLN A 98 -19.65 -22.80 -15.62
CA GLN A 98 -19.54 -22.51 -14.19
C GLN A 98 -18.59 -21.34 -13.89
N LEU A 99 -17.64 -21.05 -14.78
CA LEU A 99 -16.58 -20.07 -14.55
C LEU A 99 -16.69 -18.82 -15.43
N LYS A 100 -17.50 -18.83 -16.49
CA LYS A 100 -17.62 -17.71 -17.45
C LYS A 100 -18.07 -16.39 -16.81
N ASP A 101 -18.79 -16.46 -15.69
CA ASP A 101 -19.27 -15.30 -14.94
C ASP A 101 -18.29 -14.88 -13.82
N ASP A 102 -17.14 -15.55 -13.71
CA ASP A 102 -15.97 -15.12 -12.96
C ASP A 102 -15.02 -14.37 -13.90
N TYR A 103 -14.47 -13.24 -13.48
CA TYR A 103 -13.73 -12.33 -14.35
C TYR A 103 -12.27 -12.15 -13.94
N ILE A 104 -11.38 -12.08 -14.94
CA ILE A 104 -10.08 -11.44 -14.82
C ILE A 104 -10.21 -10.08 -15.51
N LEU A 105 -9.88 -8.99 -14.82
CA LEU A 105 -9.94 -7.64 -15.37
C LEU A 105 -8.53 -7.13 -15.65
N LEU A 106 -8.28 -6.72 -16.88
CA LEU A 106 -7.05 -6.04 -17.30
C LEU A 106 -7.36 -4.57 -17.56
N GLY A 107 -6.57 -3.67 -17.00
CA GLY A 107 -6.77 -2.25 -17.16
C GLY A 107 -5.48 -1.49 -17.45
N ALA A 108 -5.57 -0.43 -18.26
CA ALA A 108 -4.56 0.58 -18.45
C ALA A 108 -5.23 1.93 -18.67
N HIS A 109 -4.67 3.00 -18.12
CA HIS A 109 -5.18 4.33 -18.46
C HIS A 109 -4.60 4.82 -19.77
N PHE A 110 -5.39 5.59 -20.52
CA PHE A 110 -4.96 6.14 -21.80
C PHE A 110 -4.77 7.66 -21.79
N ASP A 111 -5.28 8.34 -20.76
CA ASP A 111 -5.03 9.77 -20.55
C ASP A 111 -3.59 10.04 -20.10
N HIS A 112 -3.13 11.29 -20.29
CA HIS A 112 -1.91 11.78 -19.69
C HIS A 112 -2.09 13.27 -19.36
N ILE A 113 -1.02 13.97 -18.95
CA ILE A 113 -1.13 15.31 -18.34
C ILE A 113 -1.25 16.47 -19.34
N GLY A 114 -1.22 16.21 -20.65
CA GLY A 114 -1.30 17.25 -21.67
C GLY A 114 -0.03 18.10 -21.74
N TYR A 115 -0.08 19.32 -21.26
CA TYR A 115 1.03 20.27 -21.27
C TYR A 115 1.64 20.49 -19.90
N LYS A 116 2.96 20.66 -19.85
CA LYS A 116 3.69 21.11 -18.66
C LYS A 116 4.62 22.27 -19.03
N ASN A 117 4.45 23.40 -18.36
CA ASN A 117 5.21 24.64 -18.62
C ASN A 117 5.19 25.09 -20.11
N GLY A 118 4.10 24.79 -20.83
CA GLY A 118 3.93 25.14 -22.24
C GLY A 118 4.52 24.15 -23.24
N GLU A 119 5.12 23.06 -22.79
CA GLU A 119 5.63 21.95 -23.61
C GLU A 119 4.69 20.76 -23.55
N ILE A 120 4.55 20.02 -24.67
CA ILE A 120 3.74 18.81 -24.75
C ILE A 120 4.43 17.71 -23.93
N CYS A 121 3.64 17.01 -23.12
CA CYS A 121 4.05 15.76 -22.47
C CYS A 121 3.36 14.61 -23.19
N ASN A 122 4.09 13.88 -24.04
CA ASN A 122 3.53 12.80 -24.86
C ASN A 122 3.16 11.56 -24.06
N GLY A 123 3.82 11.33 -22.92
CA GLY A 123 3.51 10.22 -22.01
C GLY A 123 3.63 8.87 -22.71
N ALA A 124 4.79 8.59 -23.30
CA ALA A 124 5.02 7.34 -24.03
C ALA A 124 5.09 6.14 -23.10
N ASP A 125 5.89 6.26 -22.02
CA ASP A 125 5.90 5.24 -20.96
C ASP A 125 4.65 5.38 -20.10
N ASP A 126 4.27 6.59 -19.72
CA ASP A 126 3.12 6.92 -18.88
C ASP A 126 1.94 7.53 -19.67
N ASN A 127 0.90 6.81 -20.09
CA ASN A 127 0.82 5.35 -20.10
C ASN A 127 0.39 4.88 -21.50
N ALA A 128 0.99 5.46 -22.58
CA ALA A 128 0.78 4.91 -23.91
C ALA A 128 1.34 3.49 -24.00
N SER A 129 2.40 3.15 -23.23
CA SER A 129 2.98 1.81 -23.19
C SER A 129 1.99 0.76 -22.67
N GLY A 130 1.32 1.03 -21.54
CA GLY A 130 0.32 0.14 -20.99
C GLY A 130 -0.94 0.03 -21.84
N SER A 131 -1.42 1.14 -22.40
CA SER A 131 -2.55 1.17 -23.34
C SER A 131 -2.26 0.37 -24.61
N THR A 132 -1.05 0.49 -25.16
CA THR A 132 -0.58 -0.28 -26.31
C THR A 132 -0.48 -1.77 -25.99
N ALA A 133 0.11 -2.13 -24.84
CA ALA A 133 0.17 -3.52 -24.38
C ALA A 133 -1.24 -4.09 -24.21
N LEU A 134 -2.19 -3.33 -23.64
CA LEU A 134 -3.57 -3.76 -23.43
C LEU A 134 -4.27 -4.10 -24.77
N ILE A 135 -4.06 -3.31 -25.84
CA ILE A 135 -4.60 -3.60 -27.17
C ILE A 135 -4.08 -4.95 -27.68
N GLU A 136 -2.77 -5.18 -27.61
CA GLU A 136 -2.17 -6.42 -28.14
C GLU A 136 -2.48 -7.64 -27.25
N ILE A 137 -2.57 -7.47 -25.92
CA ILE A 137 -3.01 -8.53 -25.02
C ILE A 137 -4.45 -8.94 -25.34
N ALA A 138 -5.34 -7.97 -25.55
CA ALA A 138 -6.72 -8.23 -25.94
C ALA A 138 -6.80 -9.04 -27.25
N ARG A 139 -5.97 -8.66 -28.28
CA ARG A 139 -5.85 -9.40 -29.53
C ARG A 139 -5.40 -10.84 -29.31
N MET A 140 -4.31 -11.04 -28.58
CA MET A 140 -3.76 -12.38 -28.32
C MET A 140 -4.73 -13.27 -27.55
N LEU A 141 -5.46 -12.71 -26.57
CA LEU A 141 -6.47 -13.43 -25.80
C LEU A 141 -7.70 -13.77 -26.67
N LYS A 142 -8.14 -12.83 -27.55
CA LYS A 142 -9.27 -13.07 -28.47
C LYS A 142 -8.94 -14.16 -29.48
N GLU A 143 -7.72 -14.18 -30.05
CA GLU A 143 -7.24 -15.25 -30.94
C GLU A 143 -7.26 -16.63 -30.24
N ASN A 144 -7.02 -16.67 -28.94
CA ASN A 144 -7.00 -17.88 -28.12
C ASN A 144 -8.24 -18.05 -27.23
N GLN A 145 -9.33 -17.36 -27.53
CA GLN A 145 -10.56 -17.31 -26.71
C GLN A 145 -11.11 -18.72 -26.35
N SER A 146 -11.00 -19.68 -27.27
CA SER A 146 -11.47 -21.06 -27.03
C SER A 146 -10.80 -21.77 -25.84
N GLN A 147 -9.67 -21.28 -25.36
CA GLN A 147 -8.96 -21.83 -24.19
C GLN A 147 -9.46 -21.22 -22.87
N LEU A 148 -10.13 -20.06 -22.90
CA LEU A 148 -10.51 -19.33 -21.71
C LEU A 148 -11.78 -19.93 -21.09
N LYS A 149 -11.70 -20.33 -19.84
CA LYS A 149 -12.86 -20.77 -19.04
C LYS A 149 -13.57 -19.59 -18.39
N ARG A 150 -12.83 -18.69 -17.75
CA ARG A 150 -13.32 -17.41 -17.24
C ARG A 150 -13.32 -16.35 -18.32
N SER A 151 -14.25 -15.43 -18.23
CA SER A 151 -14.23 -14.25 -19.09
C SER A 151 -13.13 -13.28 -18.68
N VAL A 152 -12.60 -12.55 -19.67
CA VAL A 152 -11.60 -11.51 -19.43
C VAL A 152 -12.19 -10.15 -19.81
N ILE A 153 -12.28 -9.25 -18.84
CA ILE A 153 -12.69 -7.85 -19.04
C ILE A 153 -11.44 -7.04 -19.40
N ILE A 154 -11.56 -6.21 -20.43
CA ILE A 154 -10.52 -5.30 -20.91
C ILE A 154 -11.03 -3.88 -20.66
N ALA A 155 -10.31 -3.06 -19.88
CA ALA A 155 -10.71 -1.70 -19.53
C ALA A 155 -9.62 -0.68 -19.87
N ALA A 156 -9.92 0.29 -20.72
CA ALA A 156 -9.09 1.46 -20.91
C ALA A 156 -9.68 2.62 -20.09
N PHE A 157 -8.91 3.11 -19.13
CA PHE A 157 -9.37 4.12 -18.17
C PHE A 157 -9.06 5.53 -18.66
N ASP A 158 -9.98 6.47 -18.38
CA ASP A 158 -9.82 7.91 -18.59
C ASP A 158 -9.72 8.61 -17.22
N GLY A 159 -8.91 9.65 -17.12
CA GLY A 159 -8.80 10.45 -15.92
C GLY A 159 -8.05 9.79 -14.76
N GLU A 160 -7.10 8.92 -15.03
CA GLU A 160 -6.17 8.38 -14.02
C GLU A 160 -5.34 9.50 -13.41
N GLU A 161 -4.75 10.36 -14.26
CA GLU A 161 -3.90 11.50 -13.91
C GLU A 161 -4.64 12.60 -13.11
N LYS A 162 -5.96 12.58 -13.14
CA LYS A 162 -6.82 13.46 -12.31
C LYS A 162 -7.15 12.86 -10.94
N GLY A 163 -6.63 11.67 -10.63
CA GLY A 163 -6.79 10.96 -9.35
C GLY A 163 -7.63 9.70 -9.44
N LEU A 164 -7.31 8.82 -10.39
CA LEU A 164 -7.88 7.49 -10.57
C LEU A 164 -9.39 7.50 -10.87
N TRP A 165 -9.87 8.56 -11.56
CA TRP A 165 -11.31 8.76 -11.67
C TRP A 165 -12.01 7.67 -12.47
N GLY A 166 -11.46 7.27 -13.61
CA GLY A 166 -12.06 6.24 -14.46
C GLY A 166 -12.14 4.88 -13.79
N SER A 167 -11.05 4.44 -13.16
CA SER A 167 -11.05 3.16 -12.45
C SER A 167 -11.98 3.17 -11.22
N GLN A 168 -12.12 4.31 -10.53
CA GLN A 168 -13.08 4.46 -9.43
C GLN A 168 -14.52 4.34 -9.94
N GLU A 169 -14.87 5.03 -11.03
CA GLU A 169 -16.22 4.99 -11.63
C GLU A 169 -16.58 3.56 -12.09
N LEU A 170 -15.63 2.85 -12.73
CA LEU A 170 -15.88 1.45 -13.12
C LEU A 170 -16.05 0.54 -11.91
N ALA A 171 -15.18 0.66 -10.90
CA ALA A 171 -15.28 -0.15 -9.69
C ALA A 171 -16.59 0.11 -8.91
N ASP A 172 -17.02 1.40 -8.83
CA ASP A 172 -18.27 1.78 -8.18
C ASP A 172 -19.49 1.25 -8.95
N ARG A 173 -19.50 1.34 -10.28
CA ARG A 173 -20.54 0.76 -11.13
C ARG A 173 -20.64 -0.75 -10.94
N MET A 174 -19.50 -1.47 -11.01
CA MET A 174 -19.47 -2.93 -10.82
C MET A 174 -19.88 -3.35 -9.39
N PHE A 175 -19.73 -2.47 -8.42
CA PHE A 175 -20.24 -2.71 -7.07
C PHE A 175 -21.76 -2.58 -7.02
N HIS A 176 -22.32 -1.57 -7.68
CA HIS A 176 -23.77 -1.34 -7.68
C HIS A 176 -24.55 -2.43 -8.42
N ASP A 177 -24.00 -2.99 -9.49
CA ASP A 177 -24.61 -4.08 -10.24
C ASP A 177 -24.24 -5.49 -9.71
N GLY A 178 -23.32 -5.56 -8.72
CA GLY A 178 -22.90 -6.80 -8.07
C GLY A 178 -21.75 -7.53 -8.75
N THR A 179 -21.31 -7.12 -9.94
CA THR A 179 -20.25 -7.76 -10.74
C THR A 179 -18.90 -7.78 -10.03
N ILE A 180 -18.60 -6.76 -9.20
CA ILE A 180 -17.33 -6.63 -8.48
C ILE A 180 -16.95 -7.88 -7.69
N ARG A 181 -17.93 -8.64 -7.19
CA ARG A 181 -17.72 -9.87 -6.39
C ARG A 181 -17.19 -11.03 -7.21
N ASN A 182 -17.39 -10.97 -8.52
CA ASN A 182 -16.97 -12.00 -9.46
C ASN A 182 -15.59 -11.72 -10.05
N ILE A 183 -14.99 -10.57 -9.77
CA ILE A 183 -13.61 -10.25 -10.21
C ILE A 183 -12.63 -11.01 -9.32
N LYS A 184 -11.88 -11.96 -9.93
CA LYS A 184 -10.89 -12.79 -9.24
C LYS A 184 -9.52 -12.14 -9.18
N CYS A 185 -9.22 -11.25 -10.12
CA CYS A 185 -8.03 -10.39 -10.14
C CYS A 185 -8.28 -9.19 -11.05
N MET A 186 -7.86 -8.00 -10.61
CA MET A 186 -7.71 -6.82 -11.46
C MET A 186 -6.22 -6.54 -11.65
N MET A 187 -5.76 -6.45 -12.89
CA MET A 187 -4.37 -6.06 -13.22
C MET A 187 -4.35 -4.66 -13.79
N SER A 188 -3.51 -3.79 -13.23
CA SER A 188 -3.15 -2.50 -13.82
C SER A 188 -1.84 -2.65 -14.57
N ILE A 189 -1.85 -2.27 -15.85
CA ILE A 189 -0.70 -2.27 -16.76
C ILE A 189 -0.31 -0.81 -16.92
N ASP A 190 0.79 -0.43 -16.30
CA ASP A 190 1.12 0.98 -16.17
C ASP A 190 2.64 1.17 -16.23
N MET A 191 3.12 2.05 -17.15
CA MET A 191 4.53 2.32 -17.36
C MET A 191 5.37 1.04 -17.63
N VAL A 192 5.06 0.34 -18.73
CA VAL A 192 5.69 -0.95 -19.07
C VAL A 192 6.72 -0.87 -20.21
N GLY A 193 7.09 0.34 -20.63
CA GLY A 193 8.00 0.61 -21.75
C GLY A 193 9.48 0.76 -21.36
N TRP A 194 9.87 0.67 -20.10
CA TRP A 194 11.24 1.00 -19.64
C TRP A 194 12.03 -0.19 -19.07
N TYR A 195 11.70 -1.42 -19.52
CA TYR A 195 12.23 -2.66 -18.94
C TYR A 195 13.76 -2.76 -19.00
N ALA A 196 14.38 -2.54 -20.17
CA ALA A 196 15.84 -2.65 -20.31
C ALA A 196 16.60 -1.66 -19.41
N LYS A 197 16.06 -0.45 -19.23
CA LYS A 197 16.65 0.60 -18.38
C LYS A 197 16.45 0.33 -16.90
N ASN A 198 15.31 -0.28 -16.51
CA ASN A 198 15.04 -0.67 -15.13
C ASN A 198 15.77 -1.96 -14.75
N GLY A 199 15.89 -2.90 -15.70
CA GLY A 199 16.56 -4.20 -15.53
C GLY A 199 15.70 -5.27 -14.86
N LYS A 200 14.43 -4.98 -14.54
CA LYS A 200 13.46 -5.89 -13.93
C LYS A 200 12.03 -5.38 -14.15
N LEU A 201 11.07 -6.30 -14.09
CA LEU A 201 9.64 -6.01 -14.05
C LEU A 201 9.18 -6.01 -12.60
N GLU A 202 8.54 -4.93 -12.16
CA GLU A 202 7.97 -4.78 -10.83
C GLU A 202 6.54 -5.32 -10.82
N LEU A 203 6.24 -6.21 -9.88
CA LEU A 203 4.95 -6.88 -9.74
C LEU A 203 4.46 -6.73 -8.30
N LEU A 204 3.49 -5.84 -8.09
CA LEU A 204 2.96 -5.53 -6.77
C LEU A 204 1.57 -6.13 -6.61
N GLY A 205 1.36 -6.92 -5.55
CA GLY A 205 0.05 -7.50 -5.25
C GLY A 205 -0.06 -9.01 -5.39
N ALA A 206 1.02 -9.73 -5.72
CA ALA A 206 1.03 -11.19 -5.90
C ALA A 206 0.40 -11.95 -4.73
N GLY A 207 0.55 -11.45 -3.49
CA GLY A 207 -0.02 -12.04 -2.28
C GLY A 207 -1.53 -11.92 -2.17
N THR A 208 -2.19 -11.07 -2.96
CA THR A 208 -3.66 -10.96 -2.99
C THR A 208 -4.33 -12.15 -3.68
N MET A 209 -3.58 -12.87 -4.51
CA MET A 209 -4.01 -14.02 -5.30
C MET A 209 -3.53 -15.33 -4.69
N LYS A 210 -4.35 -16.37 -4.78
CA LYS A 210 -3.95 -17.75 -4.42
C LYS A 210 -2.84 -18.22 -5.38
N ASN A 211 -1.71 -18.64 -4.82
CA ASN A 211 -0.51 -19.04 -5.59
C ASN A 211 0.05 -17.95 -6.52
N GLY A 212 -0.26 -16.66 -6.28
CA GLY A 212 0.09 -15.57 -7.19
C GLY A 212 1.58 -15.55 -7.53
N LYS A 213 2.48 -15.59 -6.54
CA LYS A 213 3.94 -15.63 -6.78
C LYS A 213 4.34 -16.79 -7.71
N LYS A 214 3.83 -18.00 -7.48
CA LYS A 214 4.12 -19.18 -8.29
C LYS A 214 3.67 -18.99 -9.75
N ILE A 215 2.45 -18.46 -9.96
CA ILE A 215 1.93 -18.18 -11.30
C ILE A 215 2.84 -17.21 -12.06
N LEU A 216 3.31 -16.15 -11.38
CA LEU A 216 4.19 -15.15 -11.99
C LEU A 216 5.55 -15.75 -12.35
N GLU A 217 6.17 -16.51 -11.45
CA GLU A 217 7.48 -17.15 -11.66
C GLU A 217 7.46 -18.19 -12.79
N GLU A 218 6.43 -19.03 -12.87
CA GLU A 218 6.26 -20.07 -13.91
C GLU A 218 6.10 -19.47 -15.32
N ASN A 219 5.58 -18.25 -15.43
CA ASN A 219 5.35 -17.56 -16.69
C ASN A 219 6.39 -16.50 -17.05
N ALA A 220 7.46 -16.35 -16.28
CA ALA A 220 8.43 -15.28 -16.43
C ALA A 220 9.00 -15.16 -17.86
N GLY A 221 9.21 -16.29 -18.59
CA GLY A 221 9.62 -16.28 -20.00
C GLY A 221 10.97 -15.57 -20.24
N GLY A 222 11.88 -15.58 -19.27
CA GLY A 222 13.17 -14.89 -19.33
C GLY A 222 13.18 -13.48 -18.72
N LEU A 223 12.03 -12.91 -18.38
CA LEU A 223 11.96 -11.64 -17.65
C LEU A 223 12.51 -11.78 -16.23
N LYS A 224 13.28 -10.80 -15.79
CA LYS A 224 13.66 -10.65 -14.39
C LYS A 224 12.50 -10.00 -13.63
N LEU A 225 11.93 -10.71 -12.68
CA LEU A 225 10.78 -10.26 -11.90
C LEU A 225 11.22 -9.78 -10.51
N ASN A 226 10.66 -8.67 -10.06
CA ASN A 226 10.65 -8.26 -8.66
C ASN A 226 9.21 -8.37 -8.17
N ILE A 227 8.96 -9.37 -7.33
CA ILE A 227 7.60 -9.68 -6.86
C ILE A 227 7.47 -9.20 -5.42
N GLU A 228 6.63 -8.19 -5.21
CA GLU A 228 6.38 -7.62 -3.91
C GLU A 228 5.04 -8.07 -3.31
N ASN A 229 4.96 -7.90 -1.99
CA ASN A 229 3.79 -8.27 -1.22
C ASN A 229 2.59 -7.37 -1.54
N PHE A 230 1.41 -7.88 -1.23
CA PHE A 230 0.10 -7.26 -1.45
C PHE A 230 -0.11 -5.90 -0.76
N GLU A 231 0.59 -5.61 0.34
CA GLU A 231 0.48 -4.34 1.08
C GLU A 231 0.84 -3.15 0.21
N THR A 232 1.86 -3.29 -0.62
CA THR A 232 2.31 -2.23 -1.54
C THR A 232 1.27 -1.95 -2.61
N ALA A 233 0.62 -2.97 -3.18
CA ALA A 233 -0.41 -2.81 -4.20
C ALA A 233 -1.62 -2.02 -3.70
N VAL A 234 -2.01 -2.19 -2.44
CA VAL A 234 -3.14 -1.46 -1.84
C VAL A 234 -2.81 0.01 -1.59
N MET A 235 -1.54 0.32 -1.34
CA MET A 235 -1.07 1.67 -1.01
C MET A 235 -0.64 2.48 -2.23
N THR A 236 -0.37 1.84 -3.36
CA THR A 236 0.12 2.47 -4.57
C THR A 236 -0.98 3.34 -5.21
N ALA A 237 -0.63 4.54 -5.67
CA ALA A 237 -1.55 5.44 -6.35
C ALA A 237 -1.65 5.07 -7.83
N THR A 238 -2.28 3.95 -8.13
CA THR A 238 -2.59 3.44 -9.48
C THR A 238 -4.02 2.89 -9.50
N ASP A 239 -4.53 2.52 -10.67
CA ASP A 239 -5.88 2.01 -10.88
C ASP A 239 -6.23 0.79 -10.00
N THR A 240 -5.24 -0.03 -9.60
CA THR A 240 -5.45 -1.13 -8.65
C THR A 240 -6.07 -0.68 -7.33
N ARG A 241 -5.72 0.53 -6.87
CA ARG A 241 -6.22 1.09 -5.61
C ARG A 241 -7.74 1.24 -5.59
N SER A 242 -8.33 1.58 -6.73
CA SER A 242 -9.79 1.77 -6.87
C SER A 242 -10.56 0.49 -6.57
N PHE A 243 -10.01 -0.65 -6.95
CA PHE A 243 -10.59 -1.98 -6.73
C PHE A 243 -10.18 -2.58 -5.39
N ALA A 244 -8.89 -2.51 -5.06
CA ALA A 244 -8.35 -3.13 -3.86
C ALA A 244 -8.82 -2.43 -2.59
N LYS A 245 -8.68 -1.10 -2.50
CA LYS A 245 -8.89 -0.36 -1.25
C LYS A 245 -10.35 -0.29 -0.82
N LYS A 246 -11.29 -0.19 -1.74
CA LYS A 246 -12.71 -0.02 -1.43
C LYS A 246 -13.48 -1.34 -1.45
N TYR A 247 -13.10 -2.26 -2.35
CA TYR A 247 -13.89 -3.44 -2.67
C TYR A 247 -13.18 -4.78 -2.41
N GLU A 248 -11.96 -4.74 -1.90
CA GLU A 248 -11.18 -5.93 -1.54
C GLU A 248 -10.93 -6.90 -2.71
N VAL A 249 -10.95 -6.38 -3.95
CA VAL A 249 -10.64 -7.15 -5.15
C VAL A 249 -9.15 -7.46 -5.17
N PRO A 250 -8.73 -8.72 -5.41
CA PRO A 250 -7.32 -9.03 -5.63
C PRO A 250 -6.75 -8.25 -6.79
N THR A 251 -5.54 -7.71 -6.63
CA THR A 251 -4.94 -6.85 -7.65
C THR A 251 -3.49 -7.21 -7.93
N LEU A 252 -3.04 -6.92 -9.14
CA LEU A 252 -1.67 -6.96 -9.56
C LEU A 252 -1.32 -5.68 -10.33
N HIS A 253 -0.39 -4.89 -9.83
CA HIS A 253 0.18 -3.78 -10.56
C HIS A 253 1.44 -4.24 -11.28
N VAL A 254 1.50 -4.00 -12.58
CA VAL A 254 2.59 -4.40 -13.48
C VAL A 254 3.24 -3.15 -14.04
N PHE A 255 4.52 -2.91 -13.70
CA PHE A 255 5.22 -1.72 -14.18
C PHE A 255 6.76 -1.91 -14.24
N THR A 256 7.46 -1.04 -14.93
CA THR A 256 8.92 -1.10 -15.09
C THR A 256 9.68 -0.11 -14.20
N GLY A 257 9.01 0.53 -13.24
CA GLY A 257 9.61 1.45 -12.28
C GLY A 257 9.66 2.91 -12.79
N LEU A 258 10.11 3.81 -11.93
CA LEU A 258 10.07 5.27 -12.16
C LEU A 258 11.38 5.84 -12.71
N LYS A 259 12.11 5.10 -13.56
CA LYS A 259 13.35 5.59 -14.19
C LYS A 259 13.13 6.30 -15.52
N SER A 260 11.94 6.19 -16.10
CA SER A 260 11.55 6.93 -17.30
C SER A 260 11.45 8.44 -17.02
N PRO A 261 11.39 9.27 -18.06
CA PRO A 261 11.13 10.69 -17.90
C PRO A 261 9.69 11.02 -17.46
N TYR A 262 9.23 10.38 -16.40
CA TYR A 262 7.90 10.46 -15.82
C TYR A 262 7.40 11.90 -15.68
N HIS A 263 6.23 12.21 -16.25
CA HIS A 263 5.59 13.53 -16.27
C HIS A 263 6.49 14.64 -16.83
N LYS A 264 7.27 14.33 -17.87
CA LYS A 264 8.15 15.29 -18.54
C LYS A 264 7.94 15.26 -20.05
N PRO A 265 8.22 16.38 -20.75
CA PRO A 265 8.17 16.44 -22.23
C PRO A 265 9.08 15.41 -22.91
N ALA A 266 10.11 14.91 -22.24
CA ALA A 266 11.04 13.92 -22.76
C ALA A 266 10.51 12.47 -22.69
N ASP A 267 9.27 12.23 -22.25
CA ASP A 267 8.66 10.89 -22.29
C ASP A 267 8.07 10.60 -23.66
N ASP A 268 8.97 10.25 -24.60
CA ASP A 268 8.68 10.08 -26.02
C ASP A 268 8.82 8.64 -26.50
N ALA A 269 8.12 8.32 -27.60
CA ALA A 269 8.04 6.99 -28.20
C ALA A 269 9.41 6.42 -28.60
N ASP A 270 10.36 7.26 -29.01
CA ASP A 270 11.72 6.86 -29.38
C ASP A 270 12.55 6.27 -28.25
N LEU A 271 12.15 6.50 -27.00
CA LEU A 271 12.86 6.04 -25.81
C LEU A 271 12.37 4.69 -25.30
N ILE A 272 11.27 4.18 -25.82
CA ILE A 272 10.62 2.94 -25.38
C ILE A 272 11.44 1.70 -25.76
N ASP A 273 11.56 0.78 -24.83
CA ASP A 273 12.11 -0.56 -25.06
C ASP A 273 11.04 -1.48 -25.65
N TYR A 274 10.90 -1.48 -26.97
CA TYR A 274 9.88 -2.28 -27.68
C TYR A 274 10.10 -3.79 -27.55
N GLU A 275 11.32 -4.25 -27.33
CA GLU A 275 11.61 -5.66 -27.07
C GLU A 275 11.15 -6.08 -25.68
N GLY A 276 11.42 -5.23 -24.68
CA GLY A 276 10.92 -5.38 -23.33
C GLY A 276 9.39 -5.32 -23.25
N LEU A 277 8.79 -4.33 -23.95
CA LEU A 277 7.34 -4.16 -24.04
C LEU A 277 6.64 -5.41 -24.64
N ASP A 278 7.20 -5.95 -25.73
CA ASP A 278 6.71 -7.19 -26.34
C ASP A 278 6.80 -8.39 -25.41
N SER A 279 7.92 -8.53 -24.69
CA SER A 279 8.14 -9.60 -23.71
C SER A 279 7.15 -9.51 -22.55
N ILE A 280 6.87 -8.30 -22.04
CA ILE A 280 5.91 -8.03 -20.97
C ILE A 280 4.48 -8.30 -21.47
N THR A 281 4.12 -7.88 -22.68
CA THR A 281 2.84 -8.16 -23.32
C THR A 281 2.57 -9.67 -23.37
N CYS A 282 3.56 -10.44 -23.82
CA CYS A 282 3.49 -11.91 -23.81
C CYS A 282 3.38 -12.49 -22.39
N PHE A 283 4.12 -11.95 -21.42
CA PHE A 283 4.06 -12.38 -20.04
C PHE A 283 2.65 -12.18 -19.45
N ILE A 284 2.07 -10.98 -19.62
CA ILE A 284 0.72 -10.67 -19.10
C ILE A 284 -0.31 -11.58 -19.78
N THR A 285 -0.20 -11.82 -21.08
CA THR A 285 -1.10 -12.75 -21.79
C THR A 285 -1.02 -14.16 -21.20
N ARG A 286 0.19 -14.69 -20.93
CA ARG A 286 0.36 -16.03 -20.34
C ARG A 286 -0.24 -16.15 -18.95
N ILE A 287 0.05 -15.19 -18.05
CA ILE A 287 -0.50 -15.22 -16.69
C ILE A 287 -2.02 -15.07 -16.71
N THR A 288 -2.57 -14.22 -17.58
CA THR A 288 -4.02 -14.05 -17.74
C THR A 288 -4.67 -15.34 -18.22
N THR A 289 -4.09 -16.00 -19.24
CA THR A 289 -4.57 -17.29 -19.75
C THR A 289 -4.55 -18.35 -18.65
N GLN A 290 -3.47 -18.46 -17.88
CA GLN A 290 -3.39 -19.41 -16.74
C GLN A 290 -4.47 -19.10 -15.68
N MET A 291 -4.65 -17.84 -15.29
CA MET A 291 -5.67 -17.44 -14.32
C MET A 291 -7.09 -17.69 -14.84
N ALA A 292 -7.33 -17.48 -16.13
CA ALA A 292 -8.63 -17.71 -16.74
C ALA A 292 -8.95 -19.21 -16.95
N THR A 293 -7.93 -20.07 -17.08
CA THR A 293 -8.12 -21.52 -17.33
C THR A 293 -8.09 -22.37 -16.07
N ASP A 294 -7.36 -21.97 -15.00
CA ASP A 294 -7.24 -22.74 -13.77
C ASP A 294 -8.50 -22.60 -12.89
N PRO A 295 -9.31 -23.66 -12.70
CA PRO A 295 -10.51 -23.59 -11.86
C PRO A 295 -10.19 -23.26 -10.39
N ALA A 296 -8.99 -23.59 -9.92
CA ALA A 296 -8.57 -23.36 -8.53
C ALA A 296 -8.05 -21.93 -8.28
N PHE A 297 -7.89 -21.10 -9.33
CA PHE A 297 -7.46 -19.72 -9.20
C PHE A 297 -8.52 -18.86 -8.52
N GLY A 298 -8.10 -17.95 -7.67
CA GLY A 298 -8.96 -16.99 -6.98
C GLY A 298 -8.25 -16.17 -5.92
N PRO A 299 -9.00 -15.42 -5.12
CA PRO A 299 -8.46 -14.62 -4.03
C PRO A 299 -7.71 -15.45 -2.99
N SER A 300 -6.63 -14.89 -2.43
CA SER A 300 -5.93 -15.50 -1.29
C SER A 300 -6.68 -15.30 0.04
N GLY A 301 -7.65 -14.37 0.09
CA GLY A 301 -8.32 -13.91 1.30
C GLY A 301 -7.48 -12.94 2.16
N LYS A 302 -6.23 -12.65 1.76
CA LYS A 302 -5.34 -11.77 2.54
C LYS A 302 -5.68 -10.29 2.36
N ILE A 303 -6.19 -9.89 1.20
CA ILE A 303 -6.60 -8.50 0.97
C ILE A 303 -7.71 -8.06 1.93
N ALA A 304 -8.69 -8.93 2.19
CA ALA A 304 -9.73 -8.67 3.17
C ALA A 304 -9.18 -8.50 4.60
N GLN A 305 -8.07 -9.17 4.93
CA GLN A 305 -7.42 -9.01 6.23
C GLN A 305 -6.75 -7.65 6.36
N ILE A 306 -6.20 -7.09 5.28
CA ILE A 306 -5.63 -5.73 5.27
C ILE A 306 -6.74 -4.70 5.36
N HIS A 307 -7.78 -4.85 4.51
CA HIS A 307 -8.89 -3.90 4.44
C HIS A 307 -9.82 -3.90 5.63
N SER A 308 -10.05 -5.06 6.23
CA SER A 308 -10.87 -5.13 7.44
C SER A 308 -10.25 -4.31 8.57
N GLY A 309 -9.04 -3.73 8.32
CA GLY A 309 -8.30 -3.06 9.38
C GLY A 309 -8.33 -3.94 10.61
N ARG A 310 -8.24 -5.27 10.44
CA ARG A 310 -8.12 -6.16 11.56
C ARG A 310 -6.73 -5.96 12.14
N ILE A 311 -6.63 -4.85 12.85
CA ILE A 311 -5.76 -4.80 14.00
C ILE A 311 -5.97 -6.16 14.65
N LYS A 312 -4.91 -6.96 14.79
CA LYS A 312 -5.01 -8.25 15.47
C LYS A 312 -5.86 -8.04 16.72
N PRO A 313 -6.85 -8.87 17.01
CA PRO A 313 -7.68 -8.68 18.21
C PRO A 313 -6.81 -8.60 19.47
N PHE A 314 -5.66 -9.26 19.43
CA PHE A 314 -4.68 -9.27 20.50
C PHE A 314 -3.28 -9.04 19.93
N GLU A 315 -2.55 -8.09 20.50
CA GLU A 315 -1.17 -7.76 20.14
C GLU A 315 -0.30 -7.80 21.38
N MET A 316 0.88 -8.41 21.27
CA MET A 316 1.93 -8.31 22.29
C MET A 316 3.09 -7.48 21.75
N ALA A 317 3.76 -6.76 22.63
CA ALA A 317 4.92 -5.96 22.26
C ALA A 317 5.98 -5.96 23.36
N VAL A 318 7.22 -5.73 22.91
CA VAL A 318 8.34 -5.37 23.79
C VAL A 318 8.78 -3.95 23.44
N SER A 319 9.16 -3.18 24.45
CA SER A 319 9.70 -1.83 24.23
C SER A 319 10.73 -1.44 25.27
N GLY A 320 11.59 -0.51 24.86
CA GLY A 320 12.55 0.14 25.73
C GLY A 320 12.65 1.62 25.40
N GLY A 321 13.12 2.42 26.34
CA GLY A 321 13.18 3.85 26.15
C GLY A 321 13.93 4.60 27.24
N PHE A 322 13.98 5.90 27.05
CA PHE A 322 14.61 6.83 28.01
C PHE A 322 13.52 7.53 28.81
N THR A 323 13.77 7.68 30.12
CA THR A 323 12.90 8.42 31.01
C THR A 323 13.55 9.76 31.39
N SER A 324 12.69 10.76 31.60
CA SER A 324 13.05 12.00 32.28
C SER A 324 12.04 12.23 33.38
N SER A 325 12.48 12.39 34.62
CA SER A 325 11.58 12.55 35.75
C SER A 325 11.80 13.86 36.47
N SER A 326 10.71 14.48 36.90
CA SER A 326 10.71 15.67 37.75
C SER A 326 9.83 15.45 38.96
N ILE A 327 10.18 16.10 40.05
CA ILE A 327 9.38 16.06 41.29
C ILE A 327 8.75 17.42 41.50
N LEU A 328 7.43 17.42 41.51
CA LEU A 328 6.62 18.62 41.79
C LEU A 328 6.41 18.72 43.29
N TYR A 329 6.81 19.84 43.86
CA TYR A 329 6.66 20.14 45.29
C TYR A 329 5.85 21.43 45.44
N PRO A 330 4.49 21.36 45.48
CA PRO A 330 3.62 22.51 45.32
C PRO A 330 3.82 23.65 46.34
N ASP A 331 4.23 23.31 47.56
CA ASP A 331 4.31 24.24 48.69
C ASP A 331 5.75 24.53 49.13
N ALA A 332 6.74 23.98 48.47
CA ALA A 332 8.15 24.17 48.84
C ALA A 332 8.84 25.04 47.81
N LYS A 333 9.83 25.79 48.30
CA LYS A 333 10.76 26.57 47.46
C LYS A 333 11.80 25.68 46.73
N LEU A 334 11.43 24.40 46.49
CA LEU A 334 12.28 23.44 45.80
C LEU A 334 11.82 23.29 44.35
N THR A 335 12.73 23.43 43.40
CA THR A 335 12.54 23.04 42.01
C THR A 335 13.30 21.76 41.71
N SER A 336 12.71 20.86 40.92
CA SER A 336 13.43 19.70 40.45
C SER A 336 13.75 19.79 38.96
N THR A 337 14.94 19.31 38.58
CA THR A 337 15.31 19.09 37.20
C THR A 337 15.43 17.60 36.92
N GLY A 338 14.87 17.16 35.81
CA GLY A 338 14.92 15.76 35.41
C GLY A 338 16.32 15.30 35.03
N ARG A 339 16.64 14.07 35.41
CA ARG A 339 17.79 13.33 34.93
C ARG A 339 17.34 12.16 34.10
N PHE A 340 18.20 11.71 33.19
CA PHE A 340 17.89 10.54 32.38
C PHE A 340 17.87 9.26 33.20
N GLY A 341 16.85 8.46 32.98
CA GLY A 341 16.73 7.07 33.34
C GLY A 341 16.41 6.23 32.13
N TRP A 342 15.97 5.00 32.35
CA TRP A 342 15.55 4.10 31.28
C TRP A 342 14.34 3.27 31.71
N SER A 343 13.61 2.77 30.71
CA SER A 343 12.46 1.89 30.90
C SER A 343 12.53 0.75 29.88
N ALA A 344 12.20 -0.46 30.30
CA ALA A 344 12.04 -1.60 29.40
C ALA A 344 10.92 -2.52 29.90
N GLY A 345 10.13 -3.05 29.00
CA GLY A 345 9.01 -3.89 29.39
C GLY A 345 8.22 -4.49 28.23
N ILE A 346 7.11 -5.09 28.62
CA ILE A 346 6.18 -5.79 27.73
C ILE A 346 4.79 -5.19 27.84
N THR A 347 4.04 -5.27 26.75
CA THR A 347 2.61 -4.89 26.73
C THR A 347 1.78 -5.94 26.02
N ALA A 348 0.53 -6.06 26.48
CA ALA A 348 -0.53 -6.81 25.81
C ALA A 348 -1.69 -5.87 25.54
N GLN A 349 -2.15 -5.82 24.28
CA GLN A 349 -3.25 -4.97 23.85
C GLN A 349 -4.37 -5.80 23.25
N TYR A 350 -5.59 -5.56 23.71
CA TYR A 350 -6.82 -6.08 23.11
C TYR A 350 -7.51 -4.98 22.32
N ASN A 351 -7.75 -5.21 21.04
CA ASN A 351 -8.41 -4.28 20.13
C ASN A 351 -9.90 -4.65 20.01
N ALA A 352 -10.74 -4.01 20.82
CA ALA A 352 -12.17 -4.32 20.94
C ALA A 352 -12.98 -3.91 19.70
N LYS A 353 -12.62 -2.77 19.07
CA LYS A 353 -13.23 -2.19 17.86
C LYS A 353 -12.17 -1.48 17.04
N LYS A 354 -12.51 -1.12 15.80
CA LYS A 354 -11.57 -0.44 14.87
C LYS A 354 -10.86 0.78 15.48
N VAL A 355 -11.49 1.47 16.42
CA VAL A 355 -10.99 2.73 17.01
C VAL A 355 -10.54 2.55 18.46
N TRP A 356 -11.05 1.56 19.18
CA TRP A 356 -10.82 1.41 20.63
C TRP A 356 -10.04 0.15 20.97
N GLY A 357 -9.09 0.28 21.88
CA GLY A 357 -8.32 -0.82 22.45
C GLY A 357 -8.07 -0.64 23.95
N TYR A 358 -7.72 -1.75 24.61
CA TYR A 358 -7.30 -1.79 26.02
C TYR A 358 -5.90 -2.37 26.07
N ARG A 359 -4.99 -1.68 26.75
CA ARG A 359 -3.60 -2.13 26.91
C ARG A 359 -3.24 -2.26 28.37
N ILE A 360 -2.56 -3.33 28.73
CA ILE A 360 -1.88 -3.51 30.00
C ILE A 360 -0.40 -3.73 29.73
N GLY A 361 0.46 -3.28 30.64
CA GLY A 361 1.91 -3.43 30.52
C GLY A 361 2.56 -3.78 31.85
N ALA A 362 3.83 -4.18 31.75
CA ALA A 362 4.72 -4.29 32.90
C ALA A 362 6.11 -3.80 32.47
N PHE A 363 6.65 -2.81 33.17
CA PHE A 363 7.90 -2.16 32.86
C PHE A 363 8.80 -2.11 34.07
N TYR A 364 10.07 -2.41 33.87
CA TYR A 364 11.12 -2.03 34.82
C TYR A 364 11.60 -0.64 34.43
N GLU A 365 11.57 0.30 35.37
CA GLU A 365 11.84 1.70 35.10
C GLU A 365 12.73 2.31 36.18
N THR A 366 13.67 3.17 35.73
CA THR A 366 14.47 4.02 36.57
C THR A 366 14.04 5.48 36.40
N SER A 367 13.82 6.19 37.50
CA SER A 367 13.44 7.60 37.54
C SER A 367 14.47 8.37 38.38
N ASN A 368 15.08 9.37 37.78
CA ASN A 368 16.18 10.13 38.41
C ASN A 368 15.87 11.62 38.35
N SER A 369 16.09 12.34 39.45
CA SER A 369 15.88 13.78 39.55
C SER A 369 16.91 14.47 40.43
N TYR A 370 17.11 15.77 40.23
CA TYR A 370 17.81 16.66 41.15
C TYR A 370 16.79 17.58 41.81
N PHE A 371 16.97 17.82 43.10
CA PHE A 371 16.30 18.89 43.84
C PHE A 371 17.23 20.07 44.02
N LEU A 372 16.75 21.25 43.71
CA LEU A 372 17.45 22.53 43.92
C LEU A 372 16.65 23.34 44.95
N ASP A 373 17.28 23.70 46.05
CA ASP A 373 16.69 24.63 47.02
C ASP A 373 16.75 26.06 46.46
N GLN A 374 15.60 26.66 46.16
CA GLN A 374 15.52 28.03 45.65
C GLN A 374 15.96 29.07 46.69
N THR A 375 15.97 28.72 47.98
CA THR A 375 16.45 29.64 49.03
C THR A 375 17.96 29.61 49.22
N ASN A 376 18.63 28.58 48.68
CA ASN A 376 20.06 28.43 48.66
C ASN A 376 20.56 28.00 47.27
N PRO A 377 20.54 28.91 46.30
CA PRO A 377 20.93 28.60 44.91
C PRO A 377 22.38 28.15 44.72
N PHE A 378 23.21 28.31 45.75
CA PHE A 378 24.63 27.84 45.78
C PHE A 378 24.78 26.52 46.56
N GLY A 379 23.67 25.95 47.06
CA GLY A 379 23.67 24.63 47.72
C GLY A 379 23.87 23.50 46.72
N SER A 380 24.43 22.38 47.21
CA SER A 380 24.54 21.17 46.38
C SER A 380 23.14 20.61 46.06
N ALA A 381 22.90 20.31 44.78
CA ALA A 381 21.66 19.65 44.37
C ALA A 381 21.55 18.26 45.01
N LEU A 382 20.38 17.97 45.63
CA LEU A 382 20.12 16.65 46.22
C LEU A 382 19.71 15.69 45.10
N LYS A 383 20.31 14.51 45.06
CA LYS A 383 19.98 13.49 44.05
C LYS A 383 18.89 12.55 44.58
N TYR A 384 17.87 12.37 43.74
CA TYR A 384 16.87 11.33 43.95
C TYR A 384 16.99 10.31 42.82
N ASN A 385 17.06 9.04 43.21
CA ASN A 385 17.05 7.92 42.26
C ASN A 385 16.01 6.91 42.74
N GLN A 386 15.24 6.38 41.81
CA GLN A 386 14.22 5.37 42.08
C GLN A 386 14.24 4.31 40.99
N THR A 387 14.03 3.06 41.39
CA THR A 387 13.77 1.93 40.54
C THR A 387 12.44 1.32 40.90
N ALA A 388 11.57 1.09 39.92
CA ALA A 388 10.23 0.59 40.16
C ALA A 388 9.79 -0.40 39.06
N ILE A 389 8.83 -1.26 39.42
CA ILE A 389 8.00 -1.98 38.46
C ILE A 389 6.74 -1.14 38.22
N GLU A 390 6.49 -0.80 36.98
CA GLU A 390 5.36 -0.01 36.53
C GLU A 390 4.34 -0.88 35.82
N VAL A 391 3.06 -0.76 36.18
CA VAL A 391 1.93 -1.50 35.59
C VAL A 391 0.87 -0.52 35.10
N PRO A 392 0.96 -0.06 33.84
CA PRO A 392 -0.06 0.78 33.23
C PRO A 392 -1.25 -0.03 32.73
N ALA A 393 -2.46 0.50 32.92
CA ALA A 393 -3.71 0.03 32.30
C ALA A 393 -4.31 1.18 31.49
N THR A 394 -4.39 1.05 30.19
CA THR A 394 -4.64 2.14 29.24
C THR A 394 -5.86 1.86 28.37
N LEU A 395 -6.76 2.83 28.24
CA LEU A 395 -7.73 2.91 27.16
C LEU A 395 -7.08 3.62 25.97
N ILE A 396 -7.08 2.98 24.81
CA ILE A 396 -6.46 3.50 23.60
C ILE A 396 -7.53 3.88 22.59
N MET A 397 -7.37 5.04 21.99
CA MET A 397 -8.03 5.47 20.77
C MET A 397 -7.01 5.50 19.62
N GLN A 398 -7.33 4.87 18.48
CA GLN A 398 -6.42 4.69 17.37
C GLN A 398 -7.11 4.87 16.02
N ASN A 399 -6.37 5.27 14.97
CA ASN A 399 -6.87 5.17 13.62
C ASN A 399 -6.90 3.71 13.16
N ASN A 400 -7.60 3.45 12.07
CA ASN A 400 -7.78 2.11 11.52
C ASN A 400 -6.86 1.83 10.31
N ASP A 401 -5.71 2.51 10.21
CA ASP A 401 -4.75 2.29 9.14
C ASP A 401 -3.75 1.19 9.55
N PRO A 402 -3.67 0.06 8.83
CA PRO A 402 -2.76 -1.01 9.18
C PRO A 402 -1.29 -0.67 8.91
N SER A 403 -1.01 0.30 8.02
CA SER A 403 0.35 0.69 7.63
C SER A 403 0.94 1.74 8.56
N ILE A 404 0.10 2.71 8.95
CA ILE A 404 0.49 3.81 9.85
C ILE A 404 -0.60 3.95 10.90
N ARG A 405 -0.38 3.37 12.07
CA ARG A 405 -1.30 3.51 13.20
C ARG A 405 -0.86 4.67 14.08
N ILE A 406 -1.71 5.68 14.19
CA ILE A 406 -1.57 6.76 15.15
C ILE A 406 -2.54 6.47 16.29
N TYR A 407 -2.06 6.56 17.50
CA TYR A 407 -2.87 6.28 18.68
C TYR A 407 -2.55 7.23 19.84
N MET A 408 -3.56 7.43 20.67
CA MET A 408 -3.42 8.08 21.95
C MET A 408 -4.09 7.23 23.04
N GLY A 409 -3.61 7.34 24.25
CA GLY A 409 -4.12 6.58 25.36
C GLY A 409 -4.17 7.38 26.65
N LEU A 410 -5.16 7.07 27.45
CA LEU A 410 -5.30 7.58 28.80
C LEU A 410 -5.55 6.40 29.74
N GLY A 411 -4.93 6.41 30.92
CA GLY A 411 -5.09 5.30 31.82
C GLY A 411 -4.59 5.53 33.23
N ALA A 412 -4.83 4.53 34.07
CA ALA A 412 -4.29 4.46 35.41
C ALA A 412 -2.97 3.69 35.42
N ASN A 413 -2.12 4.04 36.35
CA ASN A 413 -0.80 3.44 36.51
C ASN A 413 -0.51 3.17 37.98
N ALA A 414 0.02 1.98 38.26
CA ALA A 414 0.54 1.60 39.56
C ALA A 414 2.04 1.32 39.45
N ARG A 415 2.84 1.84 40.36
CA ARG A 415 4.27 1.65 40.41
C ARG A 415 4.68 1.12 41.78
N TYR A 416 5.31 -0.04 41.79
CA TYR A 416 5.89 -0.62 42.98
C TYR A 416 7.39 -0.30 43.04
N VAL A 417 7.80 0.43 44.07
CA VAL A 417 9.20 0.88 44.24
C VAL A 417 10.02 -0.28 44.78
N LEU A 418 11.04 -0.67 43.99
CA LEU A 418 11.98 -1.72 44.35
C LEU A 418 13.14 -1.16 45.20
N ASN A 419 13.60 0.02 44.81
CA ASN A 419 14.69 0.71 45.48
C ASN A 419 14.57 2.21 45.27
N SER A 420 14.97 3.00 46.27
CA SER A 420 15.05 4.45 46.17
C SER A 420 16.19 4.99 47.03
N SER A 421 16.78 6.07 46.62
CA SER A 421 17.78 6.79 47.39
C SER A 421 17.56 8.30 47.27
N LEU A 422 17.57 9.00 48.40
CA LEU A 422 17.54 10.44 48.45
C LEU A 422 18.72 10.90 49.29
N GLU A 423 19.64 11.68 48.69
CA GLU A 423 20.80 12.19 49.39
C GLU A 423 20.38 13.18 50.47
N ASN A 424 20.91 12.99 51.71
CA ASN A 424 20.81 13.90 52.83
C ASN A 424 19.42 14.24 53.42
N LEU A 425 18.38 13.45 53.06
CA LEU A 425 17.04 13.55 53.67
C LEU A 425 16.57 12.18 54.16
N ASN A 426 16.04 12.13 55.41
CA ASN A 426 15.58 10.91 56.03
C ASN A 426 14.11 10.56 55.67
N TYR A 427 13.64 10.92 54.49
CA TYR A 427 12.31 10.54 54.05
C TYR A 427 12.32 9.17 53.38
N LYS A 428 11.38 8.30 53.78
CA LYS A 428 11.14 7.03 53.11
C LYS A 428 10.27 7.29 51.91
N THR A 429 10.66 6.76 50.75
CA THR A 429 9.80 6.79 49.56
C THR A 429 8.61 5.87 49.77
N THR A 430 7.44 6.31 49.33
CA THR A 430 6.20 5.49 49.37
C THR A 430 6.39 4.28 48.41
N ASP A 431 6.19 3.07 49.00
CA ASP A 431 6.45 1.82 48.27
C ASP A 431 5.48 1.61 47.09
N LEU A 432 4.24 2.07 47.17
CA LEU A 432 3.23 1.98 46.12
C LEU A 432 2.82 3.38 45.67
N GLN A 433 3.15 3.72 44.41
CA GLN A 433 2.77 4.96 43.77
C GLN A 433 1.68 4.67 42.76
N TRP A 434 0.66 5.51 42.66
CA TRP A 434 -0.41 5.37 41.68
C TRP A 434 -0.83 6.74 41.15
N GLY A 435 -1.28 6.75 39.88
CA GLY A 435 -1.61 8.00 39.23
C GLY A 435 -2.26 7.76 37.86
N LEU A 436 -2.27 8.81 37.06
CA LEU A 436 -2.71 8.77 35.69
C LEU A 436 -1.54 8.87 34.74
N HIS A 437 -1.73 8.31 33.56
CA HIS A 437 -0.81 8.50 32.46
C HIS A 437 -1.56 8.86 31.18
N PHE A 438 -0.89 9.61 30.33
CA PHE A 438 -1.27 9.90 28.96
C PHE A 438 -0.17 9.37 28.03
N MET A 439 -0.55 8.85 26.88
CA MET A 439 0.40 8.42 25.88
C MET A 439 -0.04 8.84 24.48
N PHE A 440 0.93 9.09 23.62
CA PHE A 440 0.77 9.28 22.18
C PHE A 440 1.77 8.42 21.45
N GLY A 441 1.36 7.76 20.36
CA GLY A 441 2.27 6.90 19.64
C GLY A 441 1.94 6.75 18.16
N MET A 442 2.94 6.31 17.42
CA MET A 442 2.86 5.97 16.01
C MET A 442 3.49 4.60 15.78
N LYS A 443 2.80 3.75 15.02
CA LYS A 443 3.25 2.40 14.67
C LYS A 443 3.34 2.25 13.16
N PHE A 444 4.46 1.74 12.68
CA PHE A 444 4.78 1.45 11.28
C PHE A 444 5.07 -0.06 11.15
N GLY A 445 4.12 -0.81 10.61
CA GLY A 445 4.24 -2.28 10.59
C GLY A 445 4.41 -2.86 11.99
N HIS A 446 5.57 -3.42 12.31
CA HIS A 446 5.90 -3.98 13.63
C HIS A 446 6.57 -2.99 14.58
N VAL A 447 7.16 -1.90 14.09
CA VAL A 447 7.88 -0.91 14.91
C VAL A 447 6.95 0.18 15.37
N PHE A 448 7.07 0.60 16.62
CA PHE A 448 6.36 1.76 17.15
C PHE A 448 7.25 2.71 17.94
N PHE A 449 6.82 3.96 17.99
CA PHE A 449 7.38 5.06 18.79
C PHE A 449 6.28 5.59 19.68
N GLU A 450 6.59 5.88 20.95
CA GLU A 450 5.60 6.28 21.93
C GLU A 450 6.18 7.27 22.91
N ASP A 451 5.48 8.40 23.10
CA ASP A 451 5.66 9.30 24.20
C ASP A 451 4.67 8.95 25.30
N TYR A 452 5.14 8.86 26.51
CA TYR A 452 4.40 8.46 27.68
C TYR A 452 4.65 9.41 28.84
N LEU A 453 3.59 9.98 29.40
CA LEU A 453 3.63 10.92 30.52
C LEU A 453 2.83 10.34 31.69
N PHE A 454 3.49 10.13 32.82
CA PHE A 454 2.90 9.70 34.08
C PHE A 454 2.98 10.79 35.13
N SER A 455 1.94 10.90 35.97
CA SER A 455 1.94 11.71 37.19
C SER A 455 1.22 10.96 38.31
N ASN A 456 1.88 10.85 39.47
CA ASN A 456 1.25 10.20 40.61
C ASN A 456 0.28 11.13 41.38
N PHE A 457 -0.67 10.56 42.07
CA PHE A 457 -1.65 11.27 42.91
C PHE A 457 -1.32 11.22 44.39
N ASN A 458 -0.72 10.11 44.84
CA ASN A 458 -0.31 9.97 46.24
C ASN A 458 1.06 10.62 46.47
N ASP A 459 1.39 10.84 47.69
CA ASP A 459 2.70 11.42 48.04
C ASP A 459 3.84 10.50 47.67
N LEU A 460 4.91 11.12 47.14
CA LEU A 460 6.14 10.43 46.76
C LEU A 460 6.88 9.92 48.01
N PHE A 461 6.81 10.66 49.10
CA PHE A 461 7.48 10.37 50.35
C PHE A 461 6.48 10.12 51.49
N ASP A 462 6.84 9.24 52.39
CA ASP A 462 6.12 9.04 53.64
C ASP A 462 6.55 10.14 54.63
N THR A 463 5.83 11.25 54.60
CA THR A 463 6.13 12.46 55.39
C THR A 463 5.13 12.62 56.54
N PRO A 464 5.55 13.25 57.66
CA PRO A 464 4.63 13.60 58.77
C PRO A 464 3.44 14.44 58.32
N ALA A 465 2.32 14.37 59.05
CA ALA A 465 1.14 15.16 58.74
C ALA A 465 1.46 16.67 58.86
N GLY A 466 1.28 17.40 57.76
CA GLY A 466 1.54 18.84 57.68
C GLY A 466 2.73 19.24 56.78
N ASP A 467 3.54 18.27 56.38
CA ASP A 467 4.63 18.54 55.43
C ASP A 467 4.08 18.63 53.99
N PRO A 468 4.73 19.42 53.14
CA PRO A 468 4.33 19.57 51.74
C PRO A 468 4.36 18.25 50.97
N LYS A 469 3.36 17.99 50.15
CA LYS A 469 3.21 16.78 49.35
C LYS A 469 4.01 16.81 48.08
N ALA A 470 4.90 15.82 47.90
CA ALA A 470 5.68 15.67 46.69
C ALA A 470 4.99 14.75 45.68
N ARG A 471 5.02 15.13 44.38
CA ARG A 471 4.49 14.33 43.29
C ARG A 471 5.58 14.06 42.26
N LEU A 472 5.65 12.81 41.77
CA LEU A 472 6.56 12.42 40.72
C LEU A 472 5.85 12.56 39.36
N SER A 473 6.52 13.21 38.42
CA SER A 473 6.12 13.22 37.01
C SER A 473 7.25 12.58 36.19
N VAL A 474 6.89 11.64 35.32
CA VAL A 474 7.83 10.91 34.47
C VAL A 474 7.37 11.02 33.02
N THR A 475 8.29 11.47 32.16
CA THR A 475 8.12 11.42 30.70
C THR A 475 9.02 10.32 30.15
N THR A 476 8.49 9.43 29.33
CA THR A 476 9.25 8.33 28.73
C THR A 476 9.05 8.34 27.22
N PHE A 477 10.15 8.37 26.47
CA PHE A 477 10.15 8.09 25.04
C PHE A 477 10.51 6.63 24.81
N LYS A 478 9.64 5.86 24.17
CA LYS A 478 9.78 4.41 23.94
C LYS A 478 9.85 4.07 22.47
N ILE A 479 10.69 3.09 22.14
CA ILE A 479 10.69 2.38 20.85
C ILE A 479 10.36 0.91 21.14
N GLY A 480 9.52 0.31 20.31
CA GLY A 480 9.15 -1.08 20.53
C GLY A 480 8.83 -1.86 19.27
N TRP A 481 8.65 -3.16 19.48
CA TRP A 481 8.32 -4.13 18.44
C TRP A 481 7.07 -4.93 18.85
N THR A 482 6.11 -5.04 17.91
CA THR A 482 4.86 -5.82 18.06
C THR A 482 4.98 -7.16 17.34
N PHE A 483 4.47 -8.22 17.94
CA PHE A 483 4.45 -9.58 17.43
C PHE A 483 3.15 -9.92 16.71
#